data_437448bf1ec32b79babb8de77d296a6c
#
_entry.id   437448bf1ec32b79babb8de77d296a6c
#
_cell.length_a   1.000
_cell.length_b   1.000
_cell.length_c   1.000
_cell.angle_alpha   90.00
_cell.angle_beta   90.00
_cell.angle_gamma   90.00
#
_symmetry.space_group_name_H-M   'P 1'
#
loop_
_entity.id
_entity.type
_entity.pdbx_description
1 polymer ?
#
loop_
_entity_poly.entity_id
_entity_poly.type
_entity_poly.pdbx_seq_one_letter_code
_entity_poly.pdbx_strand_id
1 'polypeptide(L)'
;ILDIFAQGAPCYIVAHSLGSIYAIDVINRLIRDGQHFDRASRRTWPVQGLLTFGSPIGLDMFKVSGRKTVASLGEGHKWFRWLNYFDLTDPVVSGQIFGQQLQGFRIAENYLRTSPRQGWVIRDRQVDTGKGWLMAHVAYWENPMVGDGLVDMIAN
;
A
#
# COMPACT_ATOMS: atom_id res chain seq x y z
N ILE A 1 -3.99 -15.89 -1.17
CA ILE A 1 -5.16 -15.01 -0.92
C ILE A 1 -6.46 -15.80 -1.17
N LEU A 2 -6.64 -16.42 -2.32
CA LEU A 2 -7.87 -17.15 -2.64
C LEU A 2 -8.15 -18.32 -1.70
N ASP A 3 -7.12 -19.06 -1.31
CA ASP A 3 -7.27 -20.16 -0.34
C ASP A 3 -7.68 -19.67 1.04
N ILE A 4 -7.12 -18.54 1.49
CA ILE A 4 -7.51 -17.90 2.75
C ILE A 4 -8.95 -17.43 2.68
N PHE A 5 -9.33 -16.83 1.55
CA PHE A 5 -10.69 -16.36 1.33
C PHE A 5 -11.70 -17.51 1.28
N ALA A 6 -11.36 -18.63 0.64
CA ALA A 6 -12.22 -19.83 0.62
C ALA A 6 -12.50 -20.38 2.03
N GLN A 7 -11.63 -20.09 2.98
CA GLN A 7 -11.81 -20.42 4.40
C GLN A 7 -12.66 -19.37 5.17
N GLY A 8 -13.12 -18.31 4.49
CA GLY A 8 -13.90 -17.24 5.10
C GLY A 8 -13.11 -16.28 5.99
N ALA A 9 -11.77 -16.33 5.93
CA ALA A 9 -10.92 -15.48 6.75
C ALA A 9 -10.60 -14.15 6.03
N PRO A 10 -10.54 -13.02 6.76
CA PRO A 10 -10.07 -11.75 6.20
C PRO A 10 -8.58 -11.84 5.88
N CYS A 11 -8.17 -11.24 4.78
CA CYS A 11 -6.78 -11.16 4.35
C CYS A 11 -6.25 -9.73 4.53
N TYR A 12 -5.14 -9.60 5.23
CA TYR A 12 -4.38 -8.35 5.34
C TYR A 12 -3.02 -8.57 4.70
N ILE A 13 -2.61 -7.65 3.85
CA ILE A 13 -1.35 -7.73 3.12
C ILE A 13 -0.35 -6.75 3.75
N VAL A 14 0.81 -7.27 4.12
CA VAL A 14 1.95 -6.45 4.56
C VAL A 14 3.03 -6.56 3.49
N ALA A 15 3.48 -5.42 2.98
CA ALA A 15 4.41 -5.39 1.86
C ALA A 15 5.51 -4.34 2.03
N HIS A 16 6.74 -4.77 1.86
CA HIS A 16 7.94 -3.95 1.95
C HIS A 16 8.57 -3.74 0.57
N SER A 17 9.08 -2.54 0.33
CA SER A 17 9.89 -2.24 -0.85
C SER A 17 9.17 -2.59 -2.17
N LEU A 18 9.85 -3.24 -3.09
CA LEU A 18 9.28 -3.75 -4.34
C LEU A 18 8.11 -4.72 -4.13
N GLY A 19 8.03 -5.38 -2.99
CA GLY A 19 6.89 -6.21 -2.62
C GLY A 19 5.57 -5.46 -2.62
N SER A 20 5.59 -4.15 -2.37
CA SER A 20 4.40 -3.31 -2.43
C SER A 20 3.82 -3.20 -3.84
N ILE A 21 4.67 -3.18 -4.86
CA ILE A 21 4.25 -3.15 -6.28
C ILE A 21 3.58 -4.46 -6.65
N TYR A 22 4.18 -5.59 -6.23
CA TYR A 22 3.57 -6.91 -6.46
C TYR A 22 2.24 -7.07 -5.74
N ALA A 23 2.16 -6.61 -4.48
CA ALA A 23 0.91 -6.66 -3.71
C ALA A 23 -0.21 -5.91 -4.43
N ILE A 24 0.07 -4.71 -4.92
CA ILE A 24 -0.88 -3.88 -5.66
C ILE A 24 -1.28 -4.54 -6.97
N ASP A 25 -0.34 -5.11 -7.72
CA ASP A 25 -0.66 -5.81 -8.97
C ASP A 25 -1.56 -7.03 -8.73
N VAL A 26 -1.29 -7.80 -7.69
CA VAL A 26 -2.14 -8.94 -7.29
C VAL A 26 -3.55 -8.48 -6.92
N ILE A 27 -3.68 -7.43 -6.10
CA ILE A 27 -4.97 -6.88 -5.72
C ILE A 27 -5.75 -6.42 -6.97
N ASN A 28 -5.08 -5.72 -7.88
CA ASN A 28 -5.70 -5.29 -9.14
C ASN A 28 -6.15 -6.44 -10.03
N ARG A 29 -5.39 -7.51 -10.10
CA ARG A 29 -5.81 -8.71 -10.84
C ARG A 29 -7.07 -9.30 -10.23
N LEU A 30 -7.12 -9.42 -8.91
CA LEU A 30 -8.32 -9.90 -8.20
C LEU A 30 -9.54 -9.00 -8.49
N ILE A 31 -9.35 -7.69 -8.54
CA ILE A 31 -10.43 -6.74 -8.89
C ILE A 31 -10.89 -6.95 -10.34
N ARG A 32 -9.96 -7.06 -11.29
CA ARG A 32 -10.28 -7.22 -12.70
C ARG A 32 -10.96 -8.54 -13.03
N ASP A 33 -10.48 -9.61 -12.44
CA ASP A 33 -10.98 -10.95 -12.72
C ASP A 33 -12.41 -11.16 -12.22
N GLY A 34 -12.88 -10.31 -11.29
CA GLY A 34 -14.28 -10.17 -10.90
C GLY A 34 -15.00 -11.42 -10.39
N GLN A 35 -14.40 -12.59 -10.60
CA GLN A 35 -14.98 -13.90 -10.27
C GLN A 35 -15.16 -14.13 -8.76
N HIS A 36 -14.42 -13.36 -7.96
CA HIS A 36 -14.39 -13.50 -6.51
C HIS A 36 -15.04 -12.30 -5.81
N PHE A 37 -15.80 -11.53 -6.58
CA PHE A 37 -16.15 -10.19 -6.18
C PHE A 37 -17.61 -9.88 -6.41
N ASP A 38 -18.38 -9.89 -5.35
CA ASP A 38 -19.71 -9.30 -5.34
C ASP A 38 -19.61 -7.83 -4.88
N ARG A 39 -19.86 -6.91 -5.80
CA ARG A 39 -19.85 -5.46 -5.52
C ARG A 39 -20.86 -5.05 -4.43
N ALA A 40 -21.84 -5.87 -4.18
CA ALA A 40 -22.90 -5.59 -3.21
C ALA A 40 -22.54 -6.05 -1.79
N SER A 41 -21.57 -6.94 -1.62
CA SER A 41 -21.26 -7.56 -0.33
C SER A 41 -19.82 -7.37 0.10
N ARG A 42 -19.60 -6.68 1.23
CA ARG A 42 -18.30 -6.61 1.92
C ARG A 42 -17.67 -7.98 2.19
N ARG A 43 -18.52 -8.99 2.35
CA ARG A 43 -18.10 -10.34 2.78
C ARG A 43 -17.40 -11.12 1.69
N THR A 44 -17.48 -10.66 0.46
CA THR A 44 -16.91 -11.37 -0.69
C THR A 44 -15.58 -10.78 -1.13
N TRP A 45 -15.16 -9.63 -0.61
CA TRP A 45 -13.85 -9.07 -0.90
C TRP A 45 -12.79 -9.63 0.06
N PRO A 46 -11.78 -10.36 -0.45
CA PRO A 46 -10.85 -11.08 0.41
C PRO A 46 -9.86 -10.17 1.14
N VAL A 47 -9.45 -9.04 0.52
CA VAL A 47 -8.41 -8.16 1.09
C VAL A 47 -9.06 -7.03 1.86
N GLN A 48 -8.88 -7.01 3.18
CA GLN A 48 -9.45 -6.00 4.06
C GLN A 48 -8.51 -4.81 4.28
N GLY A 49 -7.20 -5.03 4.10
CA GLY A 49 -6.22 -3.96 4.26
C GLY A 49 -4.89 -4.24 3.60
N LEU A 50 -4.18 -3.16 3.31
CA LEU A 50 -2.82 -3.16 2.80
C LEU A 50 -1.97 -2.24 3.66
N LEU A 51 -0.87 -2.77 4.19
CA LEU A 51 0.15 -2.00 4.87
C LEU A 51 1.43 -2.05 4.04
N THR A 52 1.92 -0.90 3.62
CA THR A 52 3.18 -0.78 2.87
C THR A 52 4.18 0.05 3.63
N PHE A 53 5.44 -0.29 3.52
CA PHE A 53 6.53 0.52 4.05
C PHE A 53 7.78 0.44 3.16
N GLY A 54 8.53 1.52 3.10
CA GLY A 54 9.67 1.62 2.19
C GLY A 54 9.26 1.44 0.71
N SER A 55 8.05 1.81 0.35
CA SER A 55 7.49 1.55 -0.98
C SER A 55 7.98 2.55 -2.02
N PRO A 56 8.57 2.09 -3.14
CA PRO A 56 8.99 2.97 -4.23
C PRO A 56 7.84 3.39 -5.17
N ILE A 57 6.61 3.00 -4.89
CA ILE A 57 5.47 3.22 -5.81
C ILE A 57 5.19 4.70 -6.09
N GLY A 58 5.62 5.59 -5.20
CA GLY A 58 5.51 7.04 -5.39
C GLY A 58 6.50 7.61 -6.41
N LEU A 59 7.51 6.84 -6.83
CA LEU A 59 8.52 7.30 -7.78
C LEU A 59 7.97 7.39 -9.21
N ASP A 60 8.48 8.34 -9.96
CA ASP A 60 8.01 8.61 -11.34
C ASP A 60 8.13 7.41 -12.27
N MET A 61 9.17 6.59 -12.11
CA MET A 61 9.35 5.38 -12.92
C MET A 61 8.21 4.36 -12.73
N PHE A 62 7.54 4.38 -11.58
CA PHE A 62 6.39 3.51 -11.29
C PHE A 62 5.03 4.21 -11.49
N LYS A 63 5.02 5.56 -11.60
CA LYS A 63 3.79 6.34 -11.71
C LYS A 63 2.97 6.02 -12.97
N VAL A 64 3.59 5.71 -14.08
CA VAL A 64 2.89 5.50 -15.37
C VAL A 64 2.08 4.21 -15.35
N SER A 65 2.65 3.12 -14.86
CA SER A 65 1.92 1.87 -14.66
C SER A 65 1.09 1.91 -13.37
N GLY A 66 1.59 2.54 -12.32
CA GLY A 66 0.96 2.64 -11.02
C GLY A 66 -0.28 3.54 -10.97
N ARG A 67 -0.40 4.59 -11.80
CA ARG A 67 -1.58 5.46 -11.78
C ARG A 67 -2.89 4.74 -12.09
N LYS A 68 -2.90 3.93 -13.14
CA LYS A 68 -4.10 3.13 -13.48
C LYS A 68 -4.34 2.05 -12.43
N THR A 69 -3.26 1.48 -11.93
CA THR A 69 -3.26 0.42 -10.94
C THR A 69 -3.78 0.93 -9.61
N VAL A 70 -3.22 2.01 -9.09
CA VAL A 70 -3.66 2.60 -7.82
C VAL A 70 -5.03 3.25 -7.94
N ALA A 71 -5.35 3.87 -9.07
CA ALA A 71 -6.65 4.51 -9.28
C ALA A 71 -7.82 3.52 -9.32
N SER A 72 -7.58 2.26 -9.68
CA SER A 72 -8.61 1.22 -9.69
C SER A 72 -8.73 0.46 -8.38
N LEU A 73 -7.69 0.51 -7.53
CA LEU A 73 -7.71 -0.12 -6.22
C LEU A 73 -8.83 0.46 -5.37
N GLY A 74 -9.69 -0.38 -4.80
CA GLY A 74 -10.77 0.04 -3.92
C GLY A 74 -11.92 0.79 -4.59
N GLU A 75 -11.96 0.86 -5.92
CA GLU A 75 -13.10 1.43 -6.62
C GLU A 75 -14.39 0.69 -6.21
N GLY A 76 -15.28 1.40 -5.52
CA GLY A 76 -16.46 0.79 -4.92
C GLY A 76 -16.23 0.14 -3.54
N HIS A 77 -15.02 0.13 -3.00
CA HIS A 77 -14.67 -0.52 -1.74
C HIS A 77 -14.24 0.48 -0.68
N LYS A 78 -15.18 1.13 -0.05
CA LYS A 78 -14.97 2.14 0.98
C LYS A 78 -14.27 1.62 2.25
N TRP A 79 -14.21 0.33 2.44
CA TRP A 79 -13.62 -0.32 3.62
C TRP A 79 -12.18 -0.77 3.42
N PHE A 80 -11.66 -0.72 2.20
CA PHE A 80 -10.27 -1.07 1.97
C PHE A 80 -9.36 -0.01 2.59
N ARG A 81 -8.54 -0.41 3.54
CA ARG A 81 -7.60 0.46 4.22
C ARG A 81 -6.21 0.27 3.64
N TRP A 82 -5.55 1.36 3.35
CA TRP A 82 -4.15 1.33 2.97
C TRP A 82 -3.35 2.27 3.87
N LEU A 83 -2.44 1.70 4.69
CA LEU A 83 -1.46 2.43 5.47
C LEU A 83 -0.12 2.37 4.75
N ASN A 84 0.49 3.51 4.49
CA ASN A 84 1.81 3.59 3.88
C ASN A 84 2.77 4.30 4.83
N TYR A 85 3.83 3.61 5.24
CA TYR A 85 4.87 4.15 6.10
C TYR A 85 6.11 4.47 5.29
N PHE A 86 6.70 5.63 5.55
CA PHE A 86 7.92 6.08 4.88
C PHE A 86 8.85 6.80 5.84
N ASP A 87 10.15 6.65 5.64
CA ASP A 87 11.21 7.41 6.29
C ASP A 87 11.85 8.35 5.28
N LEU A 88 12.07 9.61 5.65
CA LEU A 88 12.67 10.61 4.76
C LEU A 88 14.13 10.28 4.39
N THR A 89 14.79 9.48 5.21
CA THR A 89 16.18 9.05 4.98
C THR A 89 16.30 7.80 4.12
N ASP A 90 15.17 7.15 3.81
CA ASP A 90 15.14 5.95 2.97
C ASP A 90 15.42 6.30 1.49
N PRO A 91 16.58 5.89 0.94
CA PRO A 91 16.97 6.26 -0.41
C PRO A 91 16.16 5.55 -1.51
N VAL A 92 15.49 4.46 -1.19
CA VAL A 92 14.59 3.75 -2.11
C VAL A 92 13.32 4.58 -2.29
N VAL A 93 12.71 5.00 -1.20
CA VAL A 93 11.47 5.79 -1.22
C VAL A 93 11.74 7.19 -1.77
N SER A 94 12.86 7.80 -1.38
CA SER A 94 13.25 9.12 -1.89
C SER A 94 13.64 9.11 -3.37
N GLY A 95 13.96 7.95 -3.92
CA GLY A 95 14.41 7.80 -5.29
C GLY A 95 15.90 8.08 -5.49
N GLN A 96 16.65 8.38 -4.44
CA GLN A 96 18.08 8.71 -4.54
C GLN A 96 18.88 7.61 -5.21
N ILE A 97 18.62 6.35 -4.90
CA ILE A 97 19.31 5.21 -5.54
C ILE A 97 18.98 5.07 -7.04
N PHE A 98 17.91 5.72 -7.51
CA PHE A 98 17.51 5.70 -8.90
C PHE A 98 17.84 7.01 -9.62
N GLY A 99 18.62 7.89 -8.99
CA GLY A 99 18.98 9.20 -9.54
C GLY A 99 17.80 10.17 -9.65
N GLN A 100 16.71 9.92 -8.95
CA GLN A 100 15.53 10.78 -8.93
C GLN A 100 15.56 11.72 -7.73
N GLN A 101 14.94 12.90 -7.87
CA GLN A 101 14.77 13.83 -6.76
C GLN A 101 13.53 13.49 -5.93
N LEU A 102 13.71 13.46 -4.63
CA LEU A 102 12.79 13.46 -3.49
C LEU A 102 11.27 13.64 -3.78
N GLN A 103 10.59 12.66 -4.34
CA GLN A 103 9.13 12.80 -4.60
C GLN A 103 8.30 11.54 -4.25
N GLY A 104 8.94 10.48 -3.78
CA GLY A 104 8.26 9.18 -3.62
C GLY A 104 7.49 8.97 -2.33
N PHE A 105 7.58 9.89 -1.37
CA PHE A 105 7.18 9.62 0.00
C PHE A 105 5.68 9.47 0.23
N ARG A 106 4.87 10.26 -0.46
CA ARG A 106 3.45 10.35 -0.18
C ARG A 106 2.61 9.79 -1.31
N ILE A 107 2.18 8.56 -1.14
CA ILE A 107 1.35 7.88 -2.12
C ILE A 107 -0.02 8.55 -2.21
N ALA A 108 -0.61 8.92 -1.08
CA ALA A 108 -1.91 9.57 -1.04
C ALA A 108 -1.92 10.89 -1.82
N GLU A 109 -0.92 11.76 -1.62
CA GLU A 109 -0.86 13.04 -2.34
C GLU A 109 -0.72 12.85 -3.85
N ASN A 110 0.04 11.84 -4.28
CA ASN A 110 0.32 11.61 -5.68
C ASN A 110 -0.84 10.96 -6.43
N TYR A 111 -1.65 10.16 -5.77
CA TYR A 111 -2.67 9.33 -6.41
C TYR A 111 -4.11 9.70 -6.05
N LEU A 112 -4.39 10.22 -4.84
CA LEU A 112 -5.75 10.61 -4.43
C LEU A 112 -6.20 11.96 -4.98
N ARG A 113 -5.29 12.87 -5.32
CA ARG A 113 -5.63 14.14 -5.96
C ARG A 113 -6.39 13.97 -7.27
N THR A 114 -6.24 12.83 -7.91
CA THR A 114 -6.85 12.56 -9.22
C THR A 114 -8.20 11.86 -9.14
N SER A 115 -8.62 11.37 -7.97
CA SER A 115 -9.90 10.67 -7.85
C SER A 115 -10.52 10.77 -6.45
N PRO A 116 -10.92 11.97 -5.99
CA PRO A 116 -11.46 12.18 -4.65
C PRO A 116 -12.80 11.50 -4.39
N ARG A 117 -13.44 10.95 -5.43
CA ARG A 117 -14.81 10.39 -5.34
C ARG A 117 -14.87 8.91 -4.97
N GLN A 118 -13.73 8.23 -4.88
CA GLN A 118 -13.74 6.75 -4.83
C GLN A 118 -13.58 6.14 -3.43
N GLY A 119 -13.58 6.93 -2.38
CA GLY A 119 -13.69 6.41 -1.01
C GLY A 119 -12.45 5.70 -0.48
N TRP A 120 -11.31 5.90 -1.12
CA TRP A 120 -10.03 5.38 -0.64
C TRP A 120 -9.55 6.11 0.57
N VAL A 121 -8.99 5.35 1.48
CA VAL A 121 -8.27 5.92 2.61
C VAL A 121 -6.84 5.40 2.56
N ILE A 122 -6.02 5.98 1.69
CA ILE A 122 -4.58 5.86 1.83
C ILE A 122 -4.14 6.85 2.89
N ARG A 123 -3.46 6.35 3.92
CA ARG A 123 -2.86 7.18 4.96
C ARG A 123 -1.36 7.03 4.88
N ASP A 124 -0.70 8.10 4.43
CA ASP A 124 0.75 8.21 4.49
C ASP A 124 1.17 8.60 5.91
N ARG A 125 2.07 7.84 6.50
CA ARG A 125 2.64 8.10 7.82
C ARG A 125 4.15 8.12 7.74
N GLN A 126 4.72 9.26 8.09
CA GLN A 126 6.15 9.38 8.27
C GLN A 126 6.56 8.68 9.57
N VAL A 127 7.62 7.89 9.49
CA VAL A 127 8.30 7.29 10.64
C VAL A 127 9.77 7.67 10.63
N ASP A 128 10.38 7.64 11.79
CA ASP A 128 11.83 7.69 11.95
C ASP A 128 12.29 6.28 12.31
N THR A 129 13.07 5.67 11.46
CA THR A 129 13.63 4.34 11.70
C THR A 129 14.85 4.40 12.63
N GLY A 130 15.34 5.58 12.96
CA GLY A 130 16.55 5.78 13.76
C GLY A 130 17.83 5.32 13.06
N LYS A 131 17.75 5.00 11.76
CA LYS A 131 18.88 4.54 10.94
C LYS A 131 19.10 5.48 9.77
N GLY A 132 20.35 5.62 9.36
CA GLY A 132 20.67 6.42 8.18
C GLY A 132 20.66 5.58 6.90
N TRP A 133 20.31 6.23 5.82
CA TRP A 133 20.44 5.80 4.44
C TRP A 133 19.93 4.35 4.19
N LEU A 134 20.74 3.46 3.59
CA LEU A 134 20.31 2.09 3.24
C LEU A 134 19.74 1.30 4.42
N MET A 135 20.21 1.55 5.63
CA MET A 135 19.68 0.87 6.82
C MET A 135 18.27 1.33 7.18
N ALA A 136 17.91 2.57 6.84
CA ALA A 136 16.54 3.05 7.00
C ALA A 136 15.55 2.19 6.21
N HIS A 137 15.96 1.75 5.00
CA HIS A 137 15.10 0.93 4.13
C HIS A 137 14.70 -0.42 4.73
N VAL A 138 15.54 -1.01 5.56
CA VAL A 138 15.26 -2.32 6.18
C VAL A 138 14.74 -2.22 7.61
N ALA A 139 14.93 -1.09 8.27
CA ALA A 139 14.63 -0.91 9.68
C ALA A 139 13.12 -0.72 10.00
N TYR A 140 12.26 -0.64 9.00
CA TYR A 140 10.81 -0.56 9.21
C TYR A 140 10.25 -1.76 9.98
N TRP A 141 10.85 -2.93 9.81
CA TRP A 141 10.40 -4.16 10.48
C TRP A 141 10.51 -4.08 12.01
N GLU A 142 11.44 -3.27 12.50
CA GLU A 142 11.70 -3.06 13.93
C GLU A 142 11.00 -1.81 14.47
N ASN A 143 10.32 -1.03 13.62
CA ASN A 143 9.71 0.22 14.02
C ASN A 143 8.36 -0.01 14.69
N PRO A 144 8.17 0.40 15.96
CA PRO A 144 6.95 0.17 16.72
C PRO A 144 5.70 0.76 16.05
N MET A 145 5.82 1.94 15.41
CA MET A 145 4.67 2.57 14.75
C MET A 145 4.14 1.75 13.58
N VAL A 146 5.00 0.99 12.90
CA VAL A 146 4.59 0.08 11.82
C VAL A 146 3.85 -1.11 12.42
N GLY A 147 4.34 -1.67 13.52
CA GLY A 147 3.69 -2.75 14.26
C GLY A 147 2.32 -2.34 14.80
N ASP A 148 2.24 -1.19 15.47
CA ASP A 148 0.99 -0.65 15.99
C ASP A 148 -0.04 -0.43 14.88
N GLY A 149 0.41 0.09 13.73
CA GLY A 149 -0.46 0.29 12.58
C GLY A 149 -1.03 -1.01 12.01
N LEU A 150 -0.28 -2.10 12.06
CA LEU A 150 -0.77 -3.42 11.68
C LEU A 150 -1.83 -3.93 12.67
N VAL A 151 -1.57 -3.80 13.97
CA VAL A 151 -2.53 -4.17 15.02
C VAL A 151 -3.82 -3.38 14.86
N ASP A 152 -3.74 -2.06 14.69
CA ASP A 152 -4.89 -1.19 14.48
C ASP A 152 -5.69 -1.56 13.21
N MET A 153 -5.00 -1.99 12.16
CA MET A 153 -5.64 -2.40 10.92
C MET A 153 -6.44 -3.69 11.07
N ILE A 154 -5.94 -4.62 11.87
CA ILE A 154 -6.58 -5.93 12.09
C ILE A 154 -7.72 -5.82 13.11
N ALA A 155 -7.55 -5.00 14.15
CA ALA A 155 -8.50 -4.86 15.25
C ALA A 155 -9.77 -4.04 14.91
N ASN A 156 -9.71 -3.18 13.90
CA ASN A 156 -10.78 -2.26 13.49
C ASN A 156 -11.29 -2.52 12.06
#